data_488f675508d3fb93d72eaf2367d3cffd
#
_entry.id   488f675508d3fb93d72eaf2367d3cffd
#
_cell.length_a   1.000
_cell.length_b   1.000
_cell.length_c   1.000
_cell.angle_alpha   90.00
_cell.angle_beta   90.00
_cell.angle_gamma   90.00
#
_symmetry.space_group_name_H-M   'P 1'
#
loop_
_entity.id
_entity.type
_entity.pdbx_description
1 polymer ?
#
loop_
_entity_poly.entity_id
_entity_poly.type
_entity_poly.pdbx_seq_one_letter_code
_entity_poly.pdbx_strand_id
1 'polypeptide(L)'
;MPELSETLQAVLNSLPHKPGIYLHKDAEGQVLYVGKATSLYSRVRSYFGDPADLSPKNRALVAKIADIEYIVVGSEVEALILENEYIKRYQPRYNVRLRDDKNYPYIKVALTEDFPRVYRVRNFRRDGNRYFGPYTNSGAVDATLDLMNKIFPFRTCRFDGAPWAPPPGQEDNPPPEWKQKFLARPCTQYYIHRCGAPCVGYVSRAQYDEVIAQVILFLEGKHEAVLADLRRQMEEAAENLEFERAASLRDRMQAVEQVLEKQKIIHTTGPGDQDVVALADGDDETCAQVFFFRGGKLVGREYFILQGTRATPQSEIMSSFLQQFYDTAPHIPGELLLATEPDDADA
;
A
#
# COMPACT_ATOMS: atom_id res chain seq x y z
N MET A 1 14.44 -21.98 -39.41
CA MET A 1 13.21 -21.38 -38.78
C MET A 1 12.03 -22.19 -39.24
N PRO A 2 11.07 -22.51 -38.40
CA PRO A 2 9.75 -22.94 -38.92
C PRO A 2 9.23 -21.82 -39.82
N GLU A 3 8.68 -22.14 -40.98
CA GLU A 3 8.04 -21.17 -41.83
C GLU A 3 6.92 -20.50 -41.02
N LEU A 4 6.98 -19.17 -40.93
CA LEU A 4 5.95 -18.38 -40.25
C LEU A 4 4.64 -18.56 -41.06
N SER A 5 3.53 -18.80 -40.39
CA SER A 5 2.23 -18.89 -41.06
C SER A 5 1.94 -17.59 -41.84
N GLU A 6 1.21 -17.69 -42.93
CA GLU A 6 0.82 -16.51 -43.71
C GLU A 6 0.11 -15.46 -42.86
N THR A 7 -0.71 -15.90 -41.92
CA THR A 7 -1.42 -15.05 -40.97
C THR A 7 -0.45 -14.26 -40.10
N LEU A 8 0.53 -14.93 -39.53
CA LEU A 8 1.53 -14.30 -38.66
C LEU A 8 2.40 -13.29 -39.42
N GLN A 9 2.73 -13.63 -40.67
CA GLN A 9 3.53 -12.77 -41.57
C GLN A 9 2.73 -11.50 -41.97
N ALA A 10 1.42 -11.64 -42.18
CA ALA A 10 0.55 -10.52 -42.44
C ALA A 10 0.47 -9.55 -41.27
N VAL A 11 0.33 -10.07 -40.04
CA VAL A 11 0.35 -9.25 -38.80
C VAL A 11 1.69 -8.54 -38.61
N LEU A 12 2.81 -9.23 -38.77
CA LEU A 12 4.14 -8.64 -38.66
C LEU A 12 4.39 -7.51 -39.67
N ASN A 13 3.76 -7.57 -40.85
CA ASN A 13 3.87 -6.53 -41.87
C ASN A 13 2.95 -5.34 -41.63
N SER A 14 1.88 -5.50 -40.82
CA SER A 14 0.93 -4.45 -40.47
C SER A 14 1.28 -3.66 -39.22
N LEU A 15 2.31 -4.07 -38.47
CA LEU A 15 2.69 -3.43 -37.20
C LEU A 15 3.09 -1.96 -37.40
N PRO A 16 2.55 -1.03 -36.59
CA PRO A 16 2.89 0.38 -36.69
C PRO A 16 4.15 0.72 -35.89
N HIS A 17 4.86 1.80 -36.30
CA HIS A 17 5.93 2.42 -35.54
C HIS A 17 5.39 3.36 -34.46
N LYS A 18 4.55 2.82 -33.56
CA LYS A 18 3.88 3.58 -32.49
C LYS A 18 3.99 2.80 -31.18
N PRO A 19 3.88 3.48 -30.04
CA PRO A 19 3.83 2.82 -28.74
C PRO A 19 2.55 2.00 -28.59
N GLY A 20 2.65 0.91 -27.81
CA GLY A 20 1.52 0.04 -27.55
C GLY A 20 1.89 -1.22 -26.80
N ILE A 21 0.91 -2.08 -26.63
CA ILE A 21 1.09 -3.44 -26.10
C ILE A 21 0.85 -4.47 -27.21
N TYR A 22 1.44 -5.64 -27.02
CA TYR A 22 1.25 -6.79 -27.91
C TYR A 22 1.03 -8.06 -27.06
N LEU A 23 0.18 -8.94 -27.58
CA LEU A 23 -0.20 -10.21 -26.98
C LEU A 23 0.23 -11.34 -27.92
N HIS A 24 1.08 -12.22 -27.47
CA HIS A 24 1.40 -13.46 -28.15
C HIS A 24 0.40 -14.54 -27.74
N LYS A 25 -0.24 -15.18 -28.70
CA LYS A 25 -1.24 -16.22 -28.49
C LYS A 25 -0.81 -17.55 -29.12
N ASP A 26 -1.26 -18.66 -28.52
CA ASP A 26 -1.11 -19.99 -29.11
C ASP A 26 -2.19 -20.30 -30.15
N ALA A 27 -2.18 -21.53 -30.67
CA ALA A 27 -3.13 -22.00 -31.65
C ALA A 27 -4.58 -22.08 -31.11
N GLU A 28 -4.75 -22.23 -29.80
CA GLU A 28 -6.01 -22.25 -29.07
C GLU A 28 -6.52 -20.84 -28.72
N GLY A 29 -5.75 -19.78 -29.04
CA GLY A 29 -6.07 -18.40 -28.75
C GLY A 29 -5.75 -17.97 -27.31
N GLN A 30 -5.05 -18.81 -26.53
CA GLN A 30 -4.65 -18.47 -25.18
C GLN A 30 -3.47 -17.48 -25.22
N VAL A 31 -3.53 -16.43 -24.38
CA VAL A 31 -2.47 -15.45 -24.26
C VAL A 31 -1.28 -16.07 -23.52
N LEU A 32 -0.15 -16.19 -24.22
CA LEU A 32 1.11 -16.72 -23.71
C LEU A 32 1.97 -15.66 -23.05
N TYR A 33 1.98 -14.45 -23.62
CA TYR A 33 2.81 -13.33 -23.19
C TYR A 33 2.15 -12.00 -23.57
N VAL A 34 2.27 -11.02 -22.69
CA VAL A 34 1.93 -9.62 -22.93
C VAL A 34 3.20 -8.79 -22.77
N GLY A 35 3.43 -7.86 -23.69
CA GLY A 35 4.57 -6.96 -23.60
C GLY A 35 4.23 -5.58 -24.13
N LYS A 36 4.98 -4.57 -23.64
CA LYS A 36 4.92 -3.20 -24.12
C LYS A 36 6.01 -2.91 -25.15
N ALA A 37 5.80 -1.87 -25.92
CA ALA A 37 6.77 -1.39 -26.91
C ALA A 37 6.65 0.13 -27.08
N THR A 38 7.78 0.82 -27.24
CA THR A 38 7.86 2.20 -27.75
C THR A 38 7.57 2.22 -29.25
N SER A 39 7.94 1.12 -29.95
CA SER A 39 7.62 0.86 -31.34
C SER A 39 7.23 -0.61 -31.49
N LEU A 40 5.94 -0.85 -31.69
CA LEU A 40 5.40 -2.20 -31.92
C LEU A 40 6.11 -2.92 -33.06
N TYR A 41 6.38 -2.20 -34.15
CA TYR A 41 7.12 -2.75 -35.31
C TYR A 41 8.47 -3.34 -34.93
N SER A 42 9.29 -2.57 -34.21
CA SER A 42 10.66 -3.00 -33.86
C SER A 42 10.64 -4.11 -32.80
N ARG A 43 9.84 -3.92 -31.76
CA ARG A 43 9.81 -4.83 -30.61
C ARG A 43 9.24 -6.20 -30.94
N VAL A 44 8.10 -6.26 -31.63
CA VAL A 44 7.48 -7.53 -31.96
C VAL A 44 8.33 -8.31 -32.96
N ARG A 45 8.90 -7.63 -33.95
CA ARG A 45 9.80 -8.29 -34.93
C ARG A 45 11.09 -8.85 -34.31
N SER A 46 11.59 -8.26 -33.23
CA SER A 46 12.80 -8.76 -32.55
C SER A 46 12.65 -10.20 -32.03
N TYR A 47 11.44 -10.66 -31.75
CA TYR A 47 11.20 -12.06 -31.39
C TYR A 47 11.39 -13.04 -32.54
N PHE A 48 11.27 -12.59 -33.77
CA PHE A 48 11.33 -13.41 -34.99
C PHE A 48 12.64 -13.19 -35.77
N GLY A 49 13.65 -12.61 -35.10
CA GLY A 49 15.02 -12.47 -35.60
C GLY A 49 15.82 -13.77 -35.51
N ASP A 50 17.15 -13.65 -35.39
CA ASP A 50 18.04 -14.84 -35.24
C ASP A 50 17.72 -15.55 -33.90
N PRO A 51 17.41 -16.86 -33.89
CA PRO A 51 17.20 -17.62 -32.66
C PRO A 51 18.40 -17.62 -31.71
N ALA A 52 19.62 -17.35 -32.20
CA ALA A 52 20.81 -17.26 -31.35
C ALA A 52 20.75 -16.04 -30.41
N ASP A 53 20.10 -14.97 -30.81
CA ASP A 53 19.96 -13.73 -30.04
C ASP A 53 18.86 -13.82 -28.96
N LEU A 54 18.02 -14.86 -29.01
CA LEU A 54 16.93 -15.02 -28.07
C LEU A 54 17.33 -15.77 -26.80
N SER A 55 16.84 -15.28 -25.65
CA SER A 55 16.94 -16.04 -24.40
C SER A 55 16.25 -17.40 -24.51
N PRO A 56 16.63 -18.40 -23.70
CA PRO A 56 15.95 -19.70 -23.69
C PRO A 56 14.44 -19.61 -23.49
N LYS A 57 13.98 -18.67 -22.65
CA LYS A 57 12.57 -18.36 -22.41
C LYS A 57 11.89 -17.86 -23.68
N ASN A 58 12.48 -16.87 -24.36
CA ASN A 58 11.92 -16.30 -25.57
C ASN A 58 11.90 -17.30 -26.74
N ARG A 59 12.91 -18.16 -26.86
CA ARG A 59 12.90 -19.27 -27.83
C ARG A 59 11.73 -20.24 -27.60
N ALA A 60 11.48 -20.60 -26.31
CA ALA A 60 10.38 -21.48 -25.95
C ALA A 60 8.98 -20.79 -26.16
N LEU A 61 8.92 -19.47 -25.98
CA LEU A 61 7.74 -18.67 -26.26
C LEU A 61 7.47 -18.65 -27.78
N VAL A 62 8.45 -18.21 -28.57
CA VAL A 62 8.33 -18.06 -30.05
C VAL A 62 7.90 -19.35 -30.71
N ALA A 63 8.39 -20.52 -30.25
CA ALA A 63 8.01 -21.83 -30.77
C ALA A 63 6.51 -22.15 -30.62
N LYS A 64 5.78 -21.39 -29.80
CA LYS A 64 4.34 -21.62 -29.50
C LYS A 64 3.44 -20.52 -30.02
N ILE A 65 4.00 -19.41 -30.51
CA ILE A 65 3.20 -18.30 -31.03
C ILE A 65 2.53 -18.73 -32.34
N ALA A 66 1.22 -18.65 -32.37
CA ALA A 66 0.39 -18.87 -33.56
C ALA A 66 -0.26 -17.59 -34.06
N ASP A 67 -0.52 -16.62 -33.14
CA ASP A 67 -1.15 -15.35 -33.48
C ASP A 67 -0.61 -14.21 -32.59
N ILE A 68 -0.73 -12.97 -33.09
CA ILE A 68 -0.32 -11.75 -32.41
C ILE A 68 -1.46 -10.72 -32.49
N GLU A 69 -1.91 -10.27 -31.33
CA GLU A 69 -2.79 -9.11 -31.21
C GLU A 69 -1.98 -7.93 -30.69
N TYR A 70 -2.32 -6.70 -31.11
CA TYR A 70 -1.67 -5.50 -30.59
C TYR A 70 -2.66 -4.36 -30.40
N ILE A 71 -2.36 -3.48 -29.47
CA ILE A 71 -3.14 -2.28 -29.16
C ILE A 71 -2.20 -1.08 -29.19
N VAL A 72 -2.52 -0.10 -30.04
CA VAL A 72 -1.79 1.15 -30.15
C VAL A 72 -2.28 2.11 -29.08
N VAL A 73 -1.36 2.79 -28.40
CA VAL A 73 -1.65 3.81 -27.39
C VAL A 73 -0.96 5.13 -27.71
N GLY A 74 -1.28 6.18 -26.96
CA GLY A 74 -0.73 7.53 -27.19
C GLY A 74 0.66 7.77 -26.60
N SER A 75 1.06 6.99 -25.58
CA SER A 75 2.33 7.18 -24.86
C SER A 75 2.89 5.85 -24.32
N GLU A 76 4.17 5.87 -23.93
CA GLU A 76 4.84 4.73 -23.27
C GLU A 76 4.24 4.46 -21.89
N VAL A 77 3.84 5.50 -21.16
CA VAL A 77 3.18 5.38 -19.85
C VAL A 77 1.83 4.68 -20.00
N GLU A 78 1.05 5.01 -21.03
CA GLU A 78 -0.20 4.29 -21.32
C GLU A 78 0.06 2.82 -21.66
N ALA A 79 1.13 2.52 -22.44
CA ALA A 79 1.53 1.15 -22.74
C ALA A 79 1.89 0.38 -21.47
N LEU A 80 2.61 1.00 -20.53
CA LEU A 80 3.01 0.42 -19.25
C LEU A 80 1.80 0.05 -18.38
N ILE A 81 0.86 0.98 -18.24
CA ILE A 81 -0.37 0.77 -17.45
C ILE A 81 -1.21 -0.36 -18.07
N LEU A 82 -1.36 -0.33 -19.39
CA LEU A 82 -2.17 -1.31 -20.11
C LEU A 82 -1.55 -2.71 -20.10
N GLU A 83 -0.20 -2.80 -20.21
CA GLU A 83 0.54 -4.06 -20.05
C GLU A 83 0.25 -4.71 -18.70
N ASN A 84 0.37 -3.94 -17.60
CA ASN A 84 0.12 -4.43 -16.25
C ASN A 84 -1.33 -4.91 -16.07
N GLU A 85 -2.31 -4.17 -16.61
CA GLU A 85 -3.72 -4.57 -16.58
C GLU A 85 -3.94 -5.91 -17.30
N TYR A 86 -3.34 -6.06 -18.49
CA TYR A 86 -3.48 -7.27 -19.30
C TYR A 86 -2.73 -8.47 -18.69
N ILE A 87 -1.56 -8.27 -18.08
CA ILE A 87 -0.86 -9.32 -17.32
C ILE A 87 -1.75 -9.80 -16.16
N LYS A 88 -2.36 -8.89 -15.42
CA LYS A 88 -3.29 -9.24 -14.32
C LYS A 88 -4.52 -9.99 -14.81
N ARG A 89 -5.08 -9.57 -15.94
CA ARG A 89 -6.29 -10.16 -16.52
C ARG A 89 -6.08 -11.56 -17.06
N TYR A 90 -5.00 -11.77 -17.81
CA TYR A 90 -4.75 -13.02 -18.54
C TYR A 90 -3.81 -13.97 -17.82
N GLN A 91 -3.05 -13.50 -16.82
CA GLN A 91 -2.06 -14.29 -16.08
C GLN A 91 -1.15 -15.12 -17.01
N PRO A 92 -0.48 -14.51 -18.03
CA PRO A 92 0.19 -15.25 -19.07
C PRO A 92 1.38 -16.03 -18.52
N ARG A 93 1.58 -17.24 -19.04
CA ARG A 93 2.61 -18.16 -18.52
C ARG A 93 4.04 -17.62 -18.63
N TYR A 94 4.32 -16.82 -19.66
CA TYR A 94 5.67 -16.33 -19.96
C TYR A 94 5.94 -14.92 -19.39
N ASN A 95 4.98 -14.28 -18.74
CA ASN A 95 5.26 -13.05 -17.99
C ASN A 95 5.78 -13.35 -16.60
N VAL A 96 6.56 -12.42 -16.06
CA VAL A 96 6.86 -12.37 -14.62
C VAL A 96 5.57 -12.01 -13.89
N ARG A 97 5.19 -12.80 -12.90
CA ARG A 97 3.93 -12.64 -12.16
C ARG A 97 4.22 -12.62 -10.67
N LEU A 98 3.69 -11.60 -10.02
CA LEU A 98 3.68 -11.54 -8.57
C LEU A 98 2.67 -12.57 -8.03
N ARG A 99 3.15 -13.53 -7.26
CA ARG A 99 2.29 -14.46 -6.54
C ARG A 99 1.79 -13.79 -5.27
N ASP A 100 0.68 -13.08 -5.38
CA ASP A 100 0.03 -12.44 -4.25
C ASP A 100 -1.02 -13.37 -3.65
N ASP A 101 -0.56 -14.36 -2.89
CA ASP A 101 -1.39 -15.25 -2.08
C ASP A 101 -1.43 -14.84 -0.60
N LYS A 102 -0.74 -13.75 -0.23
CA LYS A 102 -0.63 -13.27 1.15
C LYS A 102 -1.55 -12.08 1.39
N ASN A 103 -2.59 -12.29 2.18
CA ASN A 103 -3.42 -11.20 2.70
C ASN A 103 -2.73 -10.54 3.90
N TYR A 104 -1.92 -9.52 3.63
CA TYR A 104 -1.25 -8.76 4.68
C TYR A 104 -2.24 -7.92 5.49
N PRO A 105 -2.07 -7.86 6.81
CA PRO A 105 -2.87 -6.98 7.63
C PRO A 105 -2.39 -5.52 7.51
N TYR A 106 -3.36 -4.62 7.53
CA TYR A 106 -3.18 -3.16 7.57
C TYR A 106 -3.89 -2.59 8.80
N ILE A 107 -3.41 -1.45 9.28
CA ILE A 107 -4.16 -0.61 10.20
C ILE A 107 -4.95 0.39 9.35
N LYS A 108 -6.28 0.37 9.49
CA LYS A 108 -7.19 1.31 8.83
C LYS A 108 -7.63 2.36 9.83
N VAL A 109 -7.49 3.64 9.44
CA VAL A 109 -8.13 4.79 10.09
C VAL A 109 -9.33 5.18 9.23
N ALA A 110 -10.54 4.96 9.75
CA ALA A 110 -11.79 5.10 8.98
C ALA A 110 -12.28 6.57 8.98
N LEU A 111 -11.59 7.43 8.24
CA LEU A 111 -11.86 8.88 8.19
C LEU A 111 -13.22 9.25 7.63
N THR A 112 -13.88 8.34 6.93
CA THR A 112 -15.25 8.52 6.42
C THR A 112 -16.32 8.36 7.50
N GLU A 113 -15.96 7.91 8.69
CA GLU A 113 -16.86 7.83 9.84
C GLU A 113 -16.84 9.14 10.64
N ASP A 114 -17.96 9.57 11.19
CA ASP A 114 -18.06 10.78 12.01
C ASP A 114 -17.07 10.79 13.19
N PHE A 115 -16.87 9.65 13.84
CA PHE A 115 -15.78 9.41 14.78
C PHE A 115 -14.94 8.27 14.23
N PRO A 116 -13.80 8.55 13.57
CA PRO A 116 -12.99 7.53 12.94
C PRO A 116 -12.58 6.39 13.88
N ARG A 117 -12.81 5.15 13.46
CA ARG A 117 -12.25 3.97 14.13
C ARG A 117 -10.85 3.71 13.63
N VAL A 118 -10.05 3.08 14.50
CA VAL A 118 -8.75 2.54 14.12
C VAL A 118 -8.76 1.03 14.37
N TYR A 119 -8.58 0.24 13.32
CA TYR A 119 -8.70 -1.21 13.42
C TYR A 119 -7.93 -1.93 12.31
N ARG A 120 -7.68 -3.23 12.52
CA ARG A 120 -7.02 -4.09 11.55
C ARG A 120 -7.96 -4.48 10.41
N VAL A 121 -7.43 -4.44 9.19
CA VAL A 121 -8.05 -4.99 7.97
C VAL A 121 -7.04 -5.83 7.21
N ARG A 122 -7.50 -6.71 6.32
CA ARG A 122 -6.64 -7.50 5.44
C ARG A 122 -6.62 -6.99 4.00
N ASN A 123 -7.62 -6.23 3.61
CA ASN A 123 -7.76 -5.74 2.24
C ASN A 123 -7.65 -4.21 2.24
N PHE A 124 -6.76 -3.70 1.44
CA PHE A 124 -6.72 -2.29 1.08
C PHE A 124 -7.87 -1.94 0.12
N ARG A 125 -8.46 -0.76 0.29
CA ARG A 125 -9.47 -0.19 -0.63
C ARG A 125 -9.21 1.29 -0.81
N ARG A 126 -9.40 1.79 -2.03
CA ARG A 126 -9.41 3.23 -2.31
C ARG A 126 -10.80 3.81 -1.96
N ASP A 127 -11.05 3.98 -0.67
CA ASP A 127 -12.36 4.36 -0.12
C ASP A 127 -12.33 5.67 0.68
N GLY A 128 -11.30 6.50 0.47
CA GLY A 128 -11.12 7.78 1.18
C GLY A 128 -10.60 7.63 2.62
N ASN A 129 -10.34 6.41 3.08
CA ASN A 129 -9.77 6.13 4.39
C ASN A 129 -8.23 6.04 4.33
N ARG A 130 -7.56 6.14 5.48
CA ARG A 130 -6.11 5.96 5.57
C ARG A 130 -5.78 4.53 5.96
N TYR A 131 -4.76 3.99 5.31
CA TYR A 131 -4.26 2.64 5.54
C TYR A 131 -2.77 2.70 5.81
N PHE A 132 -2.31 1.98 6.82
CA PHE A 132 -0.91 1.90 7.23
C PHE A 132 -0.46 0.44 7.23
N GLY A 133 0.71 0.15 6.72
CA GLY A 133 1.25 -1.19 6.51
C GLY A 133 1.83 -1.31 5.09
N PRO A 134 2.04 -2.51 4.55
CA PRO A 134 1.64 -3.81 5.12
C PRO A 134 2.44 -4.22 6.37
N TYR A 135 1.83 -5.00 7.25
CA TYR A 135 2.50 -5.56 8.42
C TYR A 135 2.74 -7.07 8.23
N THR A 136 3.85 -7.58 8.78
CA THR A 136 4.30 -8.97 8.58
C THR A 136 3.35 -10.02 9.16
N ASN A 137 2.67 -9.70 10.25
CA ASN A 137 1.72 -10.62 10.87
C ASN A 137 0.62 -9.89 11.65
N SER A 138 -0.49 -10.57 11.83
CA SER A 138 -1.65 -10.03 12.55
C SER A 138 -1.35 -9.73 14.02
N GLY A 139 -0.48 -10.51 14.67
CA GLY A 139 -0.10 -10.31 16.06
C GLY A 139 0.69 -9.00 16.29
N ALA A 140 1.57 -8.64 15.34
CA ALA A 140 2.28 -7.36 15.39
C ALA A 140 1.31 -6.18 15.26
N VAL A 141 0.32 -6.28 14.35
CA VAL A 141 -0.73 -5.25 14.21
C VAL A 141 -1.57 -5.13 15.47
N ASP A 142 -2.00 -6.25 16.05
CA ASP A 142 -2.83 -6.24 17.26
C ASP A 142 -2.06 -5.66 18.45
N ALA A 143 -0.76 -5.99 18.59
CA ALA A 143 0.10 -5.41 19.62
C ALA A 143 0.28 -3.89 19.42
N THR A 144 0.47 -3.43 18.18
CA THR A 144 0.56 -2.01 17.83
C THR A 144 -0.75 -1.29 18.16
N LEU A 145 -1.90 -1.85 17.77
CA LEU A 145 -3.21 -1.28 18.05
C LEU A 145 -3.50 -1.22 19.56
N ASP A 146 -3.14 -2.25 20.33
CA ASP A 146 -3.29 -2.27 21.80
C ASP A 146 -2.44 -1.19 22.46
N LEU A 147 -1.19 -1.05 22.02
CA LEU A 147 -0.29 -0.01 22.49
C LEU A 147 -0.82 1.39 22.17
N MET A 148 -1.20 1.62 20.91
CA MET A 148 -1.75 2.90 20.47
C MET A 148 -3.04 3.26 21.21
N ASN A 149 -3.91 2.29 21.48
CA ASN A 149 -5.15 2.52 22.21
C ASN A 149 -4.96 2.80 23.70
N LYS A 150 -3.78 2.47 24.27
CA LYS A 150 -3.36 2.92 25.61
C LYS A 150 -2.89 4.38 25.63
N ILE A 151 -2.27 4.82 24.52
CA ILE A 151 -1.72 6.18 24.39
C ILE A 151 -2.82 7.14 23.93
N PHE A 152 -3.58 6.74 22.93
CA PHE A 152 -4.60 7.55 22.26
C PHE A 152 -5.97 6.93 22.48
N PRO A 153 -6.93 7.60 23.16
CA PRO A 153 -8.22 7.02 23.51
C PRO A 153 -9.22 7.03 22.33
N PHE A 154 -8.87 6.37 21.22
CA PHE A 154 -9.76 6.21 20.07
C PHE A 154 -10.72 5.03 20.24
N ARG A 155 -11.86 5.06 19.54
CA ARG A 155 -12.82 3.97 19.55
C ARG A 155 -12.44 2.82 18.62
N THR A 156 -12.71 1.60 19.07
CA THR A 156 -12.55 0.36 18.26
C THR A 156 -13.91 -0.29 17.92
N CYS A 157 -14.97 0.09 18.61
CA CYS A 157 -16.30 -0.49 18.47
C CYS A 157 -17.00 -0.03 17.19
N ARG A 158 -17.94 -0.84 16.70
CA ARG A 158 -18.90 -0.45 15.66
C ARG A 158 -20.05 0.30 16.32
N PHE A 159 -20.08 1.59 16.14
CA PHE A 159 -21.16 2.45 16.60
C PHE A 159 -21.69 3.23 15.40
N ASP A 160 -22.93 2.96 15.02
CA ASP A 160 -23.56 3.54 13.83
C ASP A 160 -24.39 4.80 14.15
N GLY A 161 -24.35 5.26 15.41
CA GLY A 161 -24.99 6.50 15.82
C GLY A 161 -24.15 7.69 15.38
N ALA A 162 -24.76 8.66 14.70
CA ALA A 162 -24.12 9.95 14.46
C ALA A 162 -23.95 10.67 15.79
N PRO A 163 -22.75 11.13 16.13
CA PRO A 163 -22.56 11.94 17.31
C PRO A 163 -23.17 13.32 17.05
N TRP A 164 -23.81 13.81 18.04
CA TRP A 164 -24.32 15.16 18.00
C TRP A 164 -23.21 16.17 18.27
N ALA A 165 -23.00 17.09 17.33
CA ALA A 165 -22.39 18.37 17.62
C ALA A 165 -23.53 19.39 17.68
N PRO A 166 -23.82 20.04 18.83
CA PRO A 166 -24.81 21.08 18.88
C PRO A 166 -24.43 22.21 17.93
N PRO A 167 -25.37 22.79 17.21
CA PRO A 167 -25.12 24.08 16.59
C PRO A 167 -24.65 25.08 17.66
N PRO A 168 -23.74 26.00 17.33
CA PRO A 168 -23.30 27.03 18.27
C PRO A 168 -24.52 27.73 18.90
N GLY A 169 -24.61 27.73 20.25
CA GLY A 169 -25.72 28.32 21.01
C GLY A 169 -26.90 27.40 21.35
N GLN A 170 -26.80 26.09 21.04
CA GLN A 170 -27.81 25.08 21.40
C GLN A 170 -27.26 23.91 22.24
N GLU A 171 -26.13 24.13 22.91
CA GLU A 171 -25.39 23.09 23.63
C GLU A 171 -26.21 22.46 24.76
N ASP A 172 -27.13 23.23 25.38
CA ASP A 172 -27.91 22.80 26.57
C ASP A 172 -29.24 22.12 26.22
N ASN A 173 -29.68 22.11 24.98
CA ASN A 173 -31.00 21.57 24.62
C ASN A 173 -31.01 20.73 23.34
N PRO A 174 -30.48 19.48 23.38
CA PRO A 174 -30.47 18.60 22.21
C PRO A 174 -31.91 18.26 21.76
N PRO A 175 -32.19 18.27 20.43
CA PRO A 175 -33.48 17.83 19.91
C PRO A 175 -33.80 16.38 20.34
N PRO A 176 -35.09 16.06 20.59
CA PRO A 176 -35.53 14.75 21.06
C PRO A 176 -35.05 13.56 20.18
N GLU A 177 -34.92 13.81 18.89
CA GLU A 177 -34.45 12.80 17.88
C GLU A 177 -33.03 12.35 18.11
N TRP A 178 -32.22 13.12 18.82
CA TRP A 178 -30.81 12.84 19.06
C TRP A 178 -30.56 12.02 20.32
N LYS A 179 -31.44 12.11 21.30
CA LYS A 179 -31.40 11.25 22.49
C LYS A 179 -31.48 9.76 22.15
N GLN A 180 -32.04 9.43 20.97
CA GLN A 180 -32.15 8.05 20.51
C GLN A 180 -30.84 7.49 19.91
N LYS A 181 -29.89 8.35 19.57
CA LYS A 181 -28.62 7.94 18.93
C LYS A 181 -27.46 7.74 19.91
N PHE A 182 -27.54 8.27 21.11
CA PHE A 182 -26.54 8.06 22.15
C PHE A 182 -26.87 6.84 23.00
N LEU A 183 -25.79 6.11 23.37
CA LEU A 183 -25.92 5.05 24.38
C LEU A 183 -26.20 5.69 25.77
N ALA A 184 -26.96 5.02 26.60
CA ALA A 184 -27.26 5.51 27.95
C ALA A 184 -26.01 5.55 28.86
N ARG A 185 -25.00 4.77 28.56
CA ARG A 185 -23.75 4.69 29.33
C ARG A 185 -22.58 4.28 28.45
N PRO A 186 -21.33 4.71 28.77
CA PRO A 186 -20.14 4.26 28.06
C PRO A 186 -19.84 2.78 28.35
N CYS A 187 -19.09 2.15 27.45
CA CYS A 187 -18.60 0.79 27.65
C CYS A 187 -17.32 0.77 28.50
N THR A 188 -16.84 -0.42 28.84
CA THR A 188 -15.64 -0.63 29.67
C THR A 188 -14.39 0.12 29.14
N GLN A 189 -14.27 0.33 27.81
CA GLN A 189 -13.14 1.03 27.21
C GLN A 189 -12.97 2.47 27.72
N TYR A 190 -14.08 3.15 28.06
CA TYR A 190 -14.03 4.46 28.68
C TYR A 190 -13.44 4.40 30.10
N TYR A 191 -13.94 3.48 30.92
CA TYR A 191 -13.49 3.36 32.31
C TYR A 191 -12.03 2.93 32.48
N ILE A 192 -11.49 2.27 31.46
CA ILE A 192 -10.05 1.91 31.42
C ILE A 192 -9.21 2.91 30.58
N HIS A 193 -9.77 4.11 30.31
CA HIS A 193 -9.12 5.22 29.59
C HIS A 193 -8.63 4.92 28.18
N ARG A 194 -9.24 3.95 27.50
CA ARG A 194 -8.91 3.58 26.09
C ARG A 194 -9.84 4.19 25.05
N CYS A 195 -10.87 4.93 25.47
CA CYS A 195 -11.82 5.57 24.55
C CYS A 195 -12.39 6.83 25.20
N GLY A 196 -12.50 7.91 24.44
CA GLY A 196 -13.13 9.15 24.89
C GLY A 196 -14.66 9.10 25.00
N ALA A 197 -15.28 7.93 24.71
CA ALA A 197 -16.73 7.71 24.74
C ALA A 197 -17.57 8.67 23.89
N PRO A 198 -17.26 8.83 22.59
CA PRO A 198 -18.09 9.64 21.70
C PRO A 198 -19.54 9.12 21.61
N CYS A 199 -19.75 7.83 21.89
CA CYS A 199 -21.07 7.19 21.86
C CYS A 199 -22.06 7.70 22.92
N VAL A 200 -21.59 8.41 23.94
CA VAL A 200 -22.39 9.05 24.99
C VAL A 200 -22.20 10.57 25.02
N GLY A 201 -21.42 11.13 24.06
CA GLY A 201 -21.21 12.58 23.98
C GLY A 201 -20.18 13.15 24.96
N TYR A 202 -19.30 12.31 25.56
CA TYR A 202 -18.30 12.77 26.53
C TYR A 202 -17.11 13.49 25.89
N VAL A 203 -16.94 13.34 24.58
CA VAL A 203 -15.94 14.03 23.79
C VAL A 203 -16.58 14.67 22.56
N SER A 204 -16.24 15.92 22.28
CA SER A 204 -16.68 16.62 21.08
C SER A 204 -15.99 16.07 19.83
N ARG A 205 -16.54 16.37 18.64
CA ARG A 205 -15.93 16.00 17.36
C ARG A 205 -14.53 16.60 17.25
N ALA A 206 -14.33 17.87 17.56
CA ALA A 206 -13.05 18.55 17.47
C ALA A 206 -11.97 17.88 18.37
N GLN A 207 -12.31 17.61 19.64
CA GLN A 207 -11.41 16.90 20.56
C GLN A 207 -11.07 15.49 20.09
N TYR A 208 -12.03 14.80 19.48
CA TYR A 208 -11.79 13.47 18.94
C TYR A 208 -10.91 13.51 17.67
N ASP A 209 -11.12 14.48 16.80
CA ASP A 209 -10.31 14.68 15.60
C ASP A 209 -8.82 14.98 15.93
N GLU A 210 -8.56 15.69 17.04
CA GLU A 210 -7.20 15.87 17.58
C GLU A 210 -6.54 14.53 17.93
N VAL A 211 -7.27 13.64 18.60
CA VAL A 211 -6.78 12.30 18.94
C VAL A 211 -6.45 11.50 17.64
N ILE A 212 -7.32 11.58 16.65
CA ILE A 212 -7.10 10.89 15.36
C ILE A 212 -5.90 11.48 14.60
N ALA A 213 -5.71 12.79 14.65
CA ALA A 213 -4.53 13.44 14.06
C ALA A 213 -3.24 12.93 14.70
N GLN A 214 -3.21 12.81 16.04
CA GLN A 214 -2.05 12.25 16.77
C GLN A 214 -1.81 10.77 16.39
N VAL A 215 -2.87 9.96 16.26
CA VAL A 215 -2.79 8.57 15.78
C VAL A 215 -2.16 8.49 14.40
N ILE A 216 -2.57 9.36 13.48
CA ILE A 216 -2.01 9.41 12.12
C ILE A 216 -0.54 9.79 12.16
N LEU A 217 -0.16 10.84 12.88
CA LEU A 217 1.24 11.25 13.03
C LEU A 217 2.10 10.14 13.62
N PHE A 218 1.57 9.40 14.60
CA PHE A 218 2.27 8.26 15.20
C PHE A 218 2.51 7.15 14.18
N LEU A 219 1.48 6.79 13.39
CA LEU A 219 1.58 5.76 12.34
C LEU A 219 2.47 6.19 11.16
N GLU A 220 2.61 7.50 10.91
CA GLU A 220 3.54 8.08 9.96
C GLU A 220 5.00 8.13 10.48
N GLY A 221 5.25 7.67 11.70
CA GLY A 221 6.58 7.74 12.32
C GLY A 221 6.99 9.11 12.83
N LYS A 222 6.11 10.13 12.76
CA LYS A 222 6.35 11.52 13.20
C LYS A 222 6.21 11.68 14.71
N HIS A 223 6.92 10.86 15.46
CA HIS A 223 6.79 10.76 16.91
C HIS A 223 7.18 12.04 17.65
N GLU A 224 8.17 12.80 17.13
CA GLU A 224 8.58 14.07 17.71
C GLU A 224 7.44 15.11 17.67
N ALA A 225 6.66 15.13 16.56
CA ALA A 225 5.49 16.00 16.45
C ALA A 225 4.41 15.61 17.45
N VAL A 226 4.22 14.31 17.68
CA VAL A 226 3.27 13.80 18.70
C VAL A 226 3.71 14.23 20.09
N LEU A 227 5.00 14.07 20.43
CA LEU A 227 5.54 14.48 21.75
C LEU A 227 5.43 15.99 21.95
N ALA A 228 5.72 16.80 20.94
CA ALA A 228 5.59 18.25 21.02
C ALA A 228 4.13 18.69 21.26
N ASP A 229 3.18 18.07 20.59
CA ASP A 229 1.75 18.37 20.77
C ASP A 229 1.22 17.93 22.14
N LEU A 230 1.57 16.72 22.59
CA LEU A 230 1.20 16.23 23.93
C LEU A 230 1.78 17.13 25.03
N ARG A 231 3.03 17.62 24.84
CA ARG A 231 3.68 18.54 25.80
C ARG A 231 2.93 19.86 25.88
N ARG A 232 2.60 20.45 24.72
CA ARG A 232 1.78 21.68 24.67
C ARG A 232 0.47 21.52 25.39
N GLN A 233 -0.29 20.44 25.11
CA GLN A 233 -1.55 20.17 25.77
C GLN A 233 -1.42 19.95 27.29
N MET A 234 -0.32 19.31 27.72
CA MET A 234 -0.02 19.11 29.14
C MET A 234 0.23 20.45 29.86
N GLU A 235 1.01 21.33 29.24
CA GLU A 235 1.31 22.67 29.77
C GLU A 235 0.02 23.52 29.84
N GLU A 236 -0.80 23.55 28.80
CA GLU A 236 -2.08 24.22 28.80
C GLU A 236 -3.04 23.69 29.89
N ALA A 237 -3.11 22.35 30.07
CA ALA A 237 -3.92 21.76 31.13
C ALA A 237 -3.40 22.14 32.54
N ALA A 238 -2.08 22.21 32.71
CA ALA A 238 -1.48 22.62 33.98
C ALA A 238 -1.76 24.11 34.30
N GLU A 239 -1.68 24.99 33.29
CA GLU A 239 -2.01 26.42 33.43
C GLU A 239 -3.48 26.62 33.81
N ASN A 240 -4.38 25.78 33.27
CA ASN A 240 -5.80 25.77 33.59
C ASN A 240 -6.13 25.06 34.91
N LEU A 241 -5.13 24.60 35.68
CA LEU A 241 -5.27 23.84 36.93
C LEU A 241 -5.98 22.49 36.77
N GLU A 242 -6.01 21.94 35.53
CA GLU A 242 -6.56 20.61 35.20
C GLU A 242 -5.52 19.50 35.46
N PHE A 243 -5.11 19.34 36.70
CA PHE A 243 -3.96 18.50 37.07
C PHE A 243 -4.11 17.02 36.71
N GLU A 244 -5.33 16.46 36.79
CA GLU A 244 -5.56 15.06 36.36
C GLU A 244 -5.37 14.87 34.84
N ARG A 245 -5.81 15.85 34.05
CA ARG A 245 -5.61 15.87 32.61
C ARG A 245 -4.12 16.01 32.25
N ALA A 246 -3.43 16.95 32.91
CA ALA A 246 -1.97 17.12 32.74
C ALA A 246 -1.20 15.84 33.08
N ALA A 247 -1.55 15.15 34.19
CA ALA A 247 -0.95 13.88 34.56
C ALA A 247 -1.20 12.79 33.50
N SER A 248 -2.42 12.69 32.98
CA SER A 248 -2.74 11.74 31.91
C SER A 248 -1.94 12.00 30.63
N LEU A 249 -1.75 13.27 30.25
CA LEU A 249 -0.95 13.66 29.07
C LEU A 249 0.53 13.35 29.27
N ARG A 250 1.09 13.60 30.47
CA ARG A 250 2.45 13.19 30.83
C ARG A 250 2.66 11.68 30.70
N ASP A 251 1.73 10.88 31.21
CA ASP A 251 1.82 9.43 31.16
C ASP A 251 1.76 8.91 29.72
N ARG A 252 0.98 9.57 28.85
CA ARG A 252 0.98 9.28 27.39
C ARG A 252 2.31 9.63 26.72
N MET A 253 2.90 10.77 27.06
CA MET A 253 4.25 11.14 26.57
C MET A 253 5.29 10.08 26.93
N GLN A 254 5.33 9.65 28.20
CA GLN A 254 6.23 8.60 28.64
C GLN A 254 6.03 7.27 27.88
N ALA A 255 4.77 6.91 27.57
CA ALA A 255 4.48 5.73 26.80
C ALA A 255 4.99 5.84 25.36
N VAL A 256 4.88 7.01 24.71
CA VAL A 256 5.48 7.26 23.38
C VAL A 256 7.00 7.17 23.43
N GLU A 257 7.65 7.78 24.42
CA GLU A 257 9.11 7.75 24.63
C GLU A 257 9.62 6.31 24.78
N GLN A 258 8.95 5.47 25.57
CA GLN A 258 9.29 4.05 25.73
C GLN A 258 9.23 3.27 24.42
N VAL A 259 8.29 3.61 23.54
CA VAL A 259 8.21 3.00 22.19
C VAL A 259 9.43 3.40 21.37
N LEU A 260 9.81 4.67 21.42
CA LEU A 260 10.97 5.21 20.69
C LEU A 260 12.28 4.59 21.17
N GLU A 261 12.46 4.35 22.46
CA GLU A 261 13.66 3.70 22.99
C GLU A 261 13.83 2.28 22.44
N LYS A 262 12.74 1.52 22.32
CA LYS A 262 12.78 0.17 21.77
C LYS A 262 13.06 0.13 20.26
N GLN A 263 12.75 1.22 19.53
CA GLN A 263 12.93 1.32 18.08
C GLN A 263 14.29 1.91 17.65
N LYS A 264 15.15 2.35 18.56
CA LYS A 264 16.45 3.00 18.26
C LYS A 264 17.48 2.14 17.49
N ILE A 265 17.16 0.91 17.13
CA ILE A 265 18.16 -0.08 16.67
C ILE A 265 18.44 0.02 15.17
N ILE A 266 17.55 0.58 14.34
CA ILE A 266 17.77 0.69 12.88
C ILE A 266 17.28 2.06 12.39
N HIS A 267 18.22 2.97 12.10
CA HIS A 267 17.97 4.24 11.46
C HIS A 267 18.56 4.25 10.05
N THR A 268 17.81 4.77 9.06
CA THR A 268 18.37 5.24 7.80
C THR A 268 18.79 6.70 7.95
N THR A 269 19.71 7.14 7.11
CA THR A 269 20.30 8.49 7.16
C THR A 269 19.38 9.62 6.67
N GLY A 270 18.11 9.31 6.27
CA GLY A 270 17.16 10.28 5.72
C GLY A 270 15.88 10.43 6.54
N PRO A 271 15.27 11.62 6.60
CA PRO A 271 14.03 11.89 7.35
C PRO A 271 12.75 11.45 6.61
N GLY A 272 12.87 10.90 5.40
CA GLY A 272 11.74 10.57 4.52
C GLY A 272 11.23 9.14 4.66
N ASP A 273 10.16 8.88 3.93
CA ASP A 273 9.63 7.53 3.72
C ASP A 273 10.40 6.88 2.57
N GLN A 274 10.97 5.70 2.84
CA GLN A 274 11.78 4.93 1.90
C GLN A 274 11.33 3.48 1.88
N ASP A 275 11.36 2.84 0.71
CA ASP A 275 11.29 1.38 0.61
C ASP A 275 12.58 0.86 -0.04
N VAL A 276 13.16 -0.17 0.56
CA VAL A 276 14.37 -0.83 0.05
C VAL A 276 13.98 -2.17 -0.53
N VAL A 277 14.28 -2.39 -1.81
CA VAL A 277 13.91 -3.61 -2.53
C VAL A 277 15.15 -4.34 -3.03
N ALA A 278 15.24 -5.62 -2.71
CA ALA A 278 16.28 -6.51 -3.20
C ALA A 278 15.68 -7.81 -3.76
N LEU A 279 16.31 -8.37 -4.78
CA LEU A 279 15.92 -9.63 -5.40
C LEU A 279 16.89 -10.73 -4.99
N ALA A 280 16.34 -11.92 -4.78
CA ALA A 280 17.12 -13.15 -4.58
C ALA A 280 16.58 -14.23 -5.52
N ASP A 281 17.42 -14.67 -6.46
CA ASP A 281 17.04 -15.63 -7.48
C ASP A 281 16.97 -17.05 -6.92
N GLY A 282 15.93 -17.79 -7.32
CA GLY A 282 15.80 -19.22 -7.22
C GLY A 282 15.81 -19.86 -8.62
N ASP A 283 15.49 -21.15 -8.72
CA ASP A 283 15.55 -21.88 -9.99
C ASP A 283 14.48 -21.41 -11.00
N ASP A 284 13.21 -21.33 -10.57
CA ASP A 284 12.06 -20.92 -11.40
C ASP A 284 11.30 -19.72 -10.80
N GLU A 285 11.68 -19.28 -9.60
CA GLU A 285 11.04 -18.19 -8.85
C GLU A 285 12.11 -17.24 -8.32
N THR A 286 11.77 -15.97 -8.21
CA THR A 286 12.62 -14.95 -7.57
C THR A 286 11.90 -14.41 -6.35
N CYS A 287 12.62 -14.25 -5.25
CA CYS A 287 12.13 -13.63 -4.04
C CYS A 287 12.46 -12.13 -4.06
N ALA A 288 11.45 -11.26 -4.03
CA ALA A 288 11.63 -9.84 -3.79
C ALA A 288 11.46 -9.56 -2.29
N GLN A 289 12.51 -9.06 -1.65
CA GLN A 289 12.49 -8.62 -0.25
C GLN A 289 12.32 -7.12 -0.22
N VAL A 290 11.30 -6.64 0.51
CA VAL A 290 11.03 -5.21 0.72
C VAL A 290 11.18 -4.87 2.19
N PHE A 291 11.91 -3.80 2.49
CA PHE A 291 11.99 -3.19 3.80
C PHE A 291 11.31 -1.82 3.74
N PHE A 292 10.37 -1.59 4.66
CA PHE A 292 9.61 -0.36 4.74
C PHE A 292 10.18 0.56 5.81
N PHE A 293 10.66 1.73 5.41
CA PHE A 293 11.09 2.77 6.32
C PHE A 293 10.10 3.93 6.28
N ARG A 294 9.70 4.41 7.46
CA ARG A 294 8.82 5.58 7.62
C ARG A 294 9.43 6.50 8.66
N GLY A 295 9.61 7.78 8.28
CA GLY A 295 10.30 8.73 9.15
C GLY A 295 11.71 8.28 9.54
N GLY A 296 12.45 7.61 8.65
CA GLY A 296 13.78 7.09 8.89
C GLY A 296 13.86 5.82 9.75
N LYS A 297 12.73 5.21 10.14
CA LYS A 297 12.67 4.02 10.99
C LYS A 297 12.12 2.80 10.21
N LEU A 298 12.72 1.63 10.42
CA LEU A 298 12.21 0.38 9.87
C LEU A 298 10.88 0.01 10.56
N VAL A 299 9.77 0.10 9.80
CA VAL A 299 8.43 -0.24 10.28
C VAL A 299 8.00 -1.65 9.91
N GLY A 300 8.65 -2.25 8.90
CA GLY A 300 8.33 -3.61 8.49
C GLY A 300 9.28 -4.14 7.43
N ARG A 301 9.18 -5.44 7.18
CA ARG A 301 9.84 -6.12 6.07
C ARG A 301 8.92 -7.20 5.52
N GLU A 302 8.90 -7.35 4.21
CA GLU A 302 8.08 -8.34 3.52
C GLU A 302 8.85 -9.02 2.40
N TYR A 303 8.47 -10.23 2.07
CA TYR A 303 8.97 -10.92 0.90
C TYR A 303 7.84 -11.36 -0.01
N PHE A 304 8.10 -11.32 -1.29
CA PHE A 304 7.16 -11.66 -2.35
C PHE A 304 7.79 -12.68 -3.28
N ILE A 305 7.00 -13.62 -3.76
CA ILE A 305 7.47 -14.62 -4.72
C ILE A 305 7.00 -14.22 -6.11
N LEU A 306 7.95 -14.13 -7.03
CA LEU A 306 7.73 -13.86 -8.44
C LEU A 306 7.91 -15.16 -9.22
N GLN A 307 6.93 -15.52 -10.02
CA GLN A 307 6.95 -16.69 -10.89
C GLN A 307 7.24 -16.31 -12.34
N GLY A 308 7.77 -17.25 -13.12
CA GLY A 308 8.11 -17.02 -14.53
C GLY A 308 9.40 -16.23 -14.71
N THR A 309 10.28 -16.22 -13.70
CA THR A 309 11.53 -15.46 -13.68
C THR A 309 12.70 -16.20 -14.32
N ARG A 310 12.55 -17.48 -14.68
CA ARG A 310 13.61 -18.29 -15.28
C ARG A 310 14.17 -17.66 -16.54
N ALA A 311 15.49 -17.46 -16.56
CA ALA A 311 16.20 -16.81 -17.66
C ALA A 311 15.67 -15.41 -18.03
N THR A 312 15.10 -14.70 -17.07
CA THR A 312 14.66 -13.30 -17.20
C THR A 312 15.72 -12.41 -16.52
N PRO A 313 16.14 -11.30 -17.13
CA PRO A 313 17.06 -10.34 -16.50
C PRO A 313 16.50 -9.78 -15.19
N GLN A 314 17.37 -9.53 -14.21
CA GLN A 314 16.94 -8.96 -12.92
C GLN A 314 16.31 -7.57 -13.07
N SER A 315 16.73 -6.76 -14.06
CA SER A 315 16.13 -5.46 -14.39
C SER A 315 14.66 -5.60 -14.81
N GLU A 316 14.34 -6.57 -15.69
CA GLU A 316 12.97 -6.88 -16.10
C GLU A 316 12.11 -7.43 -14.92
N ILE A 317 12.72 -8.25 -14.06
CA ILE A 317 12.06 -8.78 -12.86
C ILE A 317 11.76 -7.64 -11.88
N MET A 318 12.71 -6.71 -11.68
CA MET A 318 12.52 -5.55 -10.81
C MET A 318 11.41 -4.64 -11.33
N SER A 319 11.42 -4.30 -12.64
CA SER A 319 10.34 -3.52 -13.26
C SER A 319 8.98 -4.16 -13.05
N SER A 320 8.86 -5.46 -13.35
CA SER A 320 7.61 -6.21 -13.19
C SER A 320 7.14 -6.27 -11.74
N PHE A 321 8.07 -6.37 -10.79
CA PHE A 321 7.74 -6.35 -9.36
C PHE A 321 7.20 -4.99 -8.94
N LEU A 322 7.92 -3.91 -9.25
CA LEU A 322 7.55 -2.55 -8.85
C LEU A 322 6.17 -2.18 -9.39
N GLN A 323 5.90 -2.44 -10.66
CA GLN A 323 4.61 -2.18 -11.29
C GLN A 323 3.47 -2.93 -10.60
N GLN A 324 3.60 -4.25 -10.39
CA GLN A 324 2.55 -5.07 -9.81
C GLN A 324 2.33 -4.76 -8.32
N PHE A 325 3.40 -4.47 -7.59
CA PHE A 325 3.34 -4.18 -6.16
C PHE A 325 2.74 -2.80 -5.89
N TYR A 326 3.29 -1.73 -6.49
CA TYR A 326 2.85 -0.36 -6.21
C TYR A 326 1.52 0.02 -6.84
N ASP A 327 1.05 -0.70 -7.87
CA ASP A 327 -0.31 -0.51 -8.39
C ASP A 327 -1.40 -0.81 -7.34
N THR A 328 -1.11 -1.73 -6.42
CA THR A 328 -2.05 -2.13 -5.35
C THR A 328 -1.66 -1.61 -3.97
N ALA A 329 -0.46 -1.03 -3.83
CA ALA A 329 0.03 -0.53 -2.56
C ALA A 329 -0.78 0.68 -2.06
N PRO A 330 -1.07 0.77 -0.76
CA PRO A 330 -1.81 1.87 -0.17
C PRO A 330 -1.02 3.18 -0.10
N HIS A 331 0.31 3.07 -0.18
CA HIS A 331 1.26 4.18 -0.06
C HIS A 331 2.46 3.95 -0.96
N ILE A 332 2.83 4.98 -1.70
CA ILE A 332 4.07 5.02 -2.47
C ILE A 332 5.04 5.93 -1.71
N PRO A 333 6.23 5.45 -1.31
CA PRO A 333 7.20 6.27 -0.60
C PRO A 333 7.80 7.35 -1.50
N GLY A 334 8.40 8.37 -0.89
CA GLY A 334 9.10 9.42 -1.63
C GLY A 334 10.40 8.94 -2.29
N GLU A 335 10.95 7.81 -1.84
CA GLU A 335 12.22 7.25 -2.31
C GLU A 335 12.18 5.72 -2.34
N LEU A 336 12.71 5.15 -3.43
CA LEU A 336 12.93 3.72 -3.60
C LEU A 336 14.43 3.45 -3.73
N LEU A 337 14.97 2.60 -2.84
CA LEU A 337 16.34 2.10 -2.93
C LEU A 337 16.31 0.70 -3.51
N LEU A 338 16.83 0.54 -4.72
CA LEU A 338 16.78 -0.70 -5.48
C LEU A 338 18.17 -1.33 -5.59
N ALA A 339 18.26 -2.65 -5.42
CA ALA A 339 19.51 -3.38 -5.62
C ALA A 339 19.88 -3.51 -7.11
N THR A 340 18.88 -3.40 -7.99
CA THR A 340 19.04 -3.49 -9.45
C THR A 340 18.21 -2.40 -10.10
N GLU A 341 18.76 -1.69 -11.06
CA GLU A 341 18.04 -0.68 -11.84
C GLU A 341 16.95 -1.36 -12.69
N PRO A 342 15.69 -0.90 -12.64
CA PRO A 342 14.62 -1.44 -13.47
C PRO A 342 14.79 -1.00 -14.94
N ASP A 343 14.30 -1.81 -15.89
CA ASP A 343 14.37 -1.48 -17.33
C ASP A 343 13.61 -0.18 -17.69
N ASP A 344 12.64 0.22 -16.86
CA ASP A 344 11.73 1.34 -17.08
C ASP A 344 11.99 2.50 -16.08
N ALA A 345 13.23 2.71 -15.66
CA ALA A 345 13.57 3.72 -14.64
C ALA A 345 13.15 5.15 -15.02
N ASP A 346 13.06 5.45 -16.32
CA ASP A 346 12.68 6.76 -16.86
C ASP A 346 11.17 6.90 -17.16
N ALA A 347 10.37 5.83 -16.99
CA ALA A 347 8.94 5.81 -17.29
C ALA A 347 8.10 5.99 -16.03
#